data_febfb5e27409a2867aa973eb9b453f21
#
_entry.id   febfb5e27409a2867aa973eb9b453f21
#
_cell.length_a   1.000
_cell.length_b   1.000
_cell.length_c   1.000
_cell.angle_alpha   90.00
_cell.angle_beta   90.00
_cell.angle_gamma   90.00
#
_symmetry.space_group_name_H-M   'P 1'
#
loop_
_entity.id
_entity.type
_entity.pdbx_description
1 polymer ?
#
loop_
_entity_poly.entity_id
_entity_poly.type
_entity_poly.pdbx_seq_one_letter_code
_entity_poly.pdbx_strand_id
1 'polypeptide(L)'
;KSLKEITKETLRSNPIIIASGFRKKLSFIKISSAASELLPSLDLSLSAQNAWAPNTFFDEYENYKMELNLKFPLYSGGYNYSNVRQKKKEAMQSSKFLDYNIKNIIKEVEILWIELKSLEAQIISINSAIKANEMAVEGVKKENEVGSRTLLDVLDAEQDLLEEKVEVIKAKRDKFETIFNLTAYMGKLSSTDLNLDVTSYDLDKNYSAVKNMWLGFED
;
A
#
# COMPACT_ATOMS: atom_id res chain seq x y z
N LYS A 1 -6.07 17.14 13.80
CA LYS A 1 -5.38 16.05 14.54
C LYS A 1 -3.96 16.48 14.85
N SER A 2 -3.39 16.03 15.95
CA SER A 2 -1.98 16.26 16.25
C SER A 2 -1.09 15.27 15.48
N LEU A 3 0.20 15.61 15.30
CA LEU A 3 1.18 14.70 14.66
C LEU A 3 1.19 13.33 15.35
N LYS A 4 1.15 13.29 16.69
CA LYS A 4 1.13 12.03 17.46
C LYS A 4 -0.09 11.17 17.16
N GLU A 5 -1.26 11.77 16.97
CA GLU A 5 -2.49 11.04 16.62
C GLU A 5 -2.40 10.47 15.21
N ILE A 6 -1.92 11.26 14.24
CA ILE A 6 -1.72 10.83 12.86
C ILE A 6 -0.73 9.67 12.79
N THR A 7 0.42 9.79 13.45
CA THR A 7 1.44 8.73 13.50
C THR A 7 0.87 7.44 14.12
N LYS A 8 0.14 7.55 15.24
CA LYS A 8 -0.48 6.41 15.90
C LYS A 8 -1.51 5.71 15.00
N GLU A 9 -2.31 6.48 14.29
CA GLU A 9 -3.31 5.98 13.35
C GLU A 9 -2.64 5.30 12.16
N THR A 10 -1.62 5.92 11.56
CA THR A 10 -0.81 5.36 10.48
C THR A 10 -0.20 4.01 10.86
N LEU A 11 0.39 3.89 12.05
CA LEU A 11 0.97 2.63 12.51
C LEU A 11 -0.05 1.49 12.62
N ARG A 12 -1.33 1.80 12.79
CA ARG A 12 -2.40 0.80 12.95
C ARG A 12 -3.05 0.41 11.63
N SER A 13 -3.16 1.33 10.69
CA SER A 13 -3.99 1.18 9.48
C SER A 13 -3.23 1.30 8.16
N ASN A 14 -1.93 1.63 8.18
CA ASN A 14 -1.15 1.73 6.95
C ASN A 14 -1.01 0.35 6.28
N PRO A 15 -1.42 0.20 5.01
CA PRO A 15 -1.42 -1.09 4.32
C PRO A 15 -0.03 -1.71 4.16
N ILE A 16 1.02 -0.88 4.01
CA ILE A 16 2.40 -1.35 3.85
C ILE A 16 2.91 -1.98 5.15
N ILE A 17 2.60 -1.37 6.30
CA ILE A 17 2.97 -1.90 7.62
C ILE A 17 2.23 -3.21 7.87
N ILE A 18 0.92 -3.25 7.60
CA ILE A 18 0.08 -4.45 7.75
C ILE A 18 0.62 -5.58 6.87
N ALA A 19 0.86 -5.32 5.59
CA ALA A 19 1.40 -6.31 4.65
C ALA A 19 2.78 -6.82 5.08
N SER A 20 3.66 -5.93 5.56
CA SER A 20 4.98 -6.31 6.08
C SER A 20 4.87 -7.16 7.35
N GLY A 21 3.87 -6.88 8.20
CA GLY A 21 3.54 -7.69 9.37
C GLY A 21 3.13 -9.11 9.00
N PHE A 22 2.28 -9.27 7.98
CA PHE A 22 1.90 -10.59 7.46
C PHE A 22 3.07 -11.32 6.79
N ARG A 23 3.92 -10.62 6.01
CA ARG A 23 5.14 -11.21 5.45
C ARG A 23 6.10 -11.72 6.52
N LYS A 24 6.25 -10.97 7.63
CA LYS A 24 7.00 -11.44 8.80
C LYS A 24 6.39 -12.73 9.37
N LYS A 25 5.08 -12.78 9.62
CA LYS A 25 4.39 -13.99 10.12
C LYS A 25 4.59 -15.17 9.17
N LEU A 26 4.44 -14.97 7.85
CA LEU A 26 4.66 -15.99 6.84
C LEU A 26 6.08 -16.55 6.89
N SER A 27 7.11 -15.69 7.04
CA SER A 27 8.50 -16.14 7.09
C SER A 27 8.81 -16.97 8.37
N PHE A 28 8.13 -16.69 9.49
CA PHE A 28 8.22 -17.55 10.68
C PHE A 28 7.55 -18.91 10.48
N ILE A 29 6.40 -18.96 9.81
CA ILE A 29 5.72 -20.23 9.49
C ILE A 29 6.58 -21.08 8.55
N LYS A 30 7.31 -20.47 7.60
CA LYS A 30 8.25 -21.17 6.72
C LYS A 30 9.38 -21.89 7.46
N ILE A 31 9.75 -21.44 8.67
CA ILE A 31 10.72 -22.16 9.51
C ILE A 31 10.14 -23.52 9.94
N SER A 32 8.89 -23.52 10.39
CA SER A 32 8.19 -24.76 10.78
C SER A 32 8.01 -25.72 9.58
N SER A 33 7.67 -25.14 8.42
CA SER A 33 7.57 -25.92 7.17
C SER A 33 8.92 -26.55 6.79
N ALA A 34 10.03 -25.81 6.86
CA ALA A 34 11.34 -26.39 6.60
C ALA A 34 11.77 -27.41 7.66
N ALA A 35 11.37 -27.20 8.92
CA ALA A 35 11.61 -28.18 9.99
C ALA A 35 10.82 -29.47 9.81
N SER A 36 9.62 -29.43 9.20
CA SER A 36 8.82 -30.63 8.91
C SER A 36 9.49 -31.57 7.90
N GLU A 37 10.38 -31.06 7.03
CA GLU A 37 11.19 -31.86 6.12
C GLU A 37 12.21 -32.78 6.85
N LEU A 38 12.44 -32.55 8.14
CA LEU A 38 13.24 -33.42 9.01
C LEU A 38 12.43 -34.56 9.62
N LEU A 39 11.09 -34.51 9.51
CA LEU A 39 10.17 -35.51 10.06
C LEU A 39 9.83 -36.56 9.00
N PRO A 40 9.35 -37.77 9.44
CA PRO A 40 8.83 -38.75 8.50
C PRO A 40 7.63 -38.20 7.73
N SER A 41 7.55 -38.52 6.44
CA SER A 41 6.34 -38.33 5.63
C SER A 41 5.60 -39.64 5.43
N LEU A 42 4.28 -39.58 5.49
CA LEU A 42 3.38 -40.67 5.22
C LEU A 42 2.46 -40.26 4.07
N ASP A 43 2.59 -40.96 2.95
CA ASP A 43 1.85 -40.70 1.73
C ASP A 43 0.94 -41.89 1.41
N LEU A 44 -0.37 -41.63 1.24
CA LEU A 44 -1.33 -42.59 0.73
C LEU A 44 -1.65 -42.24 -0.74
N SER A 45 -1.34 -43.16 -1.64
CA SER A 45 -1.68 -43.02 -3.05
C SER A 45 -2.71 -44.10 -3.46
N LEU A 46 -3.76 -43.62 -4.14
CA LEU A 46 -4.80 -44.46 -4.74
C LEU A 46 -4.75 -44.25 -6.24
N SER A 47 -4.59 -45.31 -7.01
CA SER A 47 -4.62 -45.22 -8.47
C SER A 47 -5.59 -46.27 -9.04
N ALA A 48 -6.35 -45.82 -10.02
CA ALA A 48 -7.22 -46.70 -10.84
C ALA A 48 -6.79 -46.52 -12.29
N GLN A 49 -6.43 -47.57 -12.95
CA GLN A 49 -6.02 -47.57 -14.35
C GLN A 49 -6.88 -48.56 -15.11
N ASN A 50 -7.50 -48.08 -16.18
CA ASN A 50 -8.18 -48.94 -17.17
C ASN A 50 -7.47 -48.76 -18.51
N ALA A 51 -7.07 -49.82 -19.15
CA ALA A 51 -6.43 -49.83 -20.46
C ALA A 51 -7.15 -50.85 -21.37
N TRP A 52 -7.53 -50.35 -22.54
CA TRP A 52 -8.20 -51.14 -23.57
C TRP A 52 -7.17 -51.66 -24.59
N ALA A 53 -7.19 -52.97 -24.86
CA ALA A 53 -6.26 -53.63 -25.78
C ALA A 53 -4.78 -53.25 -25.55
N PRO A 54 -4.24 -53.34 -24.31
CA PRO A 54 -2.87 -52.93 -23.98
C PRO A 54 -1.80 -53.79 -24.67
N ASN A 55 -2.16 -55.02 -25.07
CA ASN A 55 -1.33 -55.93 -25.87
C ASN A 55 -2.20 -57.00 -26.55
N THR A 56 -1.57 -57.91 -27.34
CA THR A 56 -2.27 -58.95 -28.11
C THR A 56 -2.93 -60.04 -27.25
N PHE A 57 -2.66 -60.07 -25.94
CA PHE A 57 -3.13 -61.13 -25.03
C PHE A 57 -4.29 -60.70 -24.14
N PHE A 58 -4.52 -59.36 -23.99
CA PHE A 58 -5.56 -58.83 -23.11
C PHE A 58 -6.37 -57.77 -23.87
N ASP A 59 -7.71 -57.94 -23.92
CA ASP A 59 -8.63 -56.98 -24.52
C ASP A 59 -8.93 -55.82 -23.60
N GLU A 60 -8.92 -56.05 -22.28
CA GLU A 60 -9.14 -55.05 -21.26
C GLU A 60 -8.25 -55.35 -20.04
N TYR A 61 -7.70 -54.31 -19.43
CA TYR A 61 -6.90 -54.43 -18.22
C TYR A 61 -7.31 -53.34 -17.24
N GLU A 62 -7.83 -53.77 -16.09
CA GLU A 62 -8.16 -52.91 -14.98
C GLU A 62 -7.16 -53.13 -13.84
N ASN A 63 -6.60 -52.02 -13.31
CA ASN A 63 -5.69 -52.07 -12.19
C ASN A 63 -6.11 -51.06 -11.13
N TYR A 64 -6.37 -51.54 -9.94
CA TYR A 64 -6.63 -50.71 -8.75
C TYR A 64 -5.47 -50.91 -7.78
N LYS A 65 -4.79 -49.81 -7.44
CA LYS A 65 -3.62 -49.86 -6.57
C LYS A 65 -3.79 -48.89 -5.40
N MET A 66 -3.56 -49.40 -4.20
CA MET A 66 -3.48 -48.62 -2.97
C MET A 66 -2.08 -48.82 -2.39
N GLU A 67 -1.38 -47.70 -2.18
CA GLU A 67 -0.02 -47.71 -1.61
C GLU A 67 0.04 -46.78 -0.43
N LEU A 68 0.65 -47.25 0.66
CA LEU A 68 0.98 -46.46 1.83
C LEU A 68 2.51 -46.38 1.93
N ASN A 69 3.07 -45.20 1.70
CA ASN A 69 4.51 -44.97 1.69
C ASN A 69 4.93 -44.16 2.93
N LEU A 70 5.75 -44.77 3.78
CA LEU A 70 6.39 -44.10 4.93
C LEU A 70 7.86 -43.86 4.60
N LYS A 71 8.25 -42.54 4.53
CA LYS A 71 9.61 -42.16 4.20
C LYS A 71 10.27 -41.43 5.38
N PHE A 72 11.40 -42.00 5.84
CA PHE A 72 12.24 -41.43 6.89
C PHE A 72 13.50 -40.78 6.29
N PRO A 73 13.70 -39.46 6.37
CA PRO A 73 14.94 -38.81 5.92
C PRO A 73 16.03 -38.95 7.00
N LEU A 74 16.80 -40.05 6.98
CA LEU A 74 17.84 -40.29 7.98
C LEU A 74 19.01 -39.27 7.84
N TYR A 75 19.47 -39.04 6.62
CA TYR A 75 20.52 -38.08 6.31
C TYR A 75 20.44 -37.59 4.86
N SER A 76 20.42 -36.29 4.67
CA SER A 76 20.32 -35.61 3.36
C SER A 76 21.54 -34.71 3.08
N GLY A 77 22.75 -35.17 3.47
CA GLY A 77 23.98 -34.39 3.27
C GLY A 77 24.01 -33.04 4.00
N GLY A 78 23.18 -32.89 5.08
CA GLY A 78 23.04 -31.63 5.81
C GLY A 78 22.12 -30.60 5.16
N TYR A 79 21.53 -30.90 4.00
CA TYR A 79 20.64 -29.98 3.25
C TYR A 79 19.47 -29.49 4.10
N ASN A 80 18.69 -30.39 4.71
CA ASN A 80 17.49 -30.02 5.49
C ASN A 80 17.85 -29.13 6.69
N TYR A 81 18.93 -29.44 7.40
CA TYR A 81 19.41 -28.58 8.49
C TYR A 81 19.86 -27.19 8.00
N SER A 82 20.51 -27.14 6.84
CA SER A 82 20.92 -25.88 6.20
C SER A 82 19.71 -25.06 5.78
N ASN A 83 18.68 -25.71 5.20
CA ASN A 83 17.43 -25.07 4.82
C ASN A 83 16.73 -24.42 6.04
N VAL A 84 16.62 -25.14 7.16
CA VAL A 84 16.05 -24.57 8.40
C VAL A 84 16.85 -23.35 8.88
N ARG A 85 18.20 -23.42 8.86
CA ARG A 85 19.03 -22.26 9.22
C ARG A 85 18.80 -21.08 8.27
N GLN A 86 18.70 -21.34 6.97
CA GLN A 86 18.38 -20.34 5.97
C GLN A 86 17.03 -19.67 6.27
N LYS A 87 15.95 -20.45 6.50
CA LYS A 87 14.61 -19.92 6.81
C LYS A 87 14.60 -19.08 8.10
N LYS A 88 15.39 -19.45 9.11
CA LYS A 88 15.58 -18.61 10.30
C LYS A 88 16.20 -17.25 9.95
N LYS A 89 17.22 -17.19 9.07
CA LYS A 89 17.83 -15.93 8.63
C LYS A 89 16.86 -15.08 7.78
N GLU A 90 16.09 -15.72 6.89
CA GLU A 90 15.02 -15.05 6.11
C GLU A 90 13.95 -14.44 7.03
N ALA A 91 13.56 -15.13 8.10
CA ALA A 91 12.61 -14.59 9.09
C ALA A 91 13.20 -13.39 9.86
N MET A 92 14.47 -13.42 10.22
CA MET A 92 15.16 -12.26 10.79
C MET A 92 15.21 -11.09 9.82
N GLN A 93 15.50 -11.33 8.54
CA GLN A 93 15.48 -10.32 7.48
C GLN A 93 14.11 -9.69 7.35
N SER A 94 13.03 -10.50 7.29
CA SER A 94 11.64 -10.02 7.22
C SER A 94 11.26 -9.17 8.43
N SER A 95 11.76 -9.51 9.62
CA SER A 95 11.56 -8.70 10.83
C SER A 95 12.22 -7.33 10.70
N LYS A 96 13.49 -7.29 10.23
CA LYS A 96 14.22 -6.03 10.02
C LYS A 96 13.61 -5.19 8.90
N PHE A 97 13.03 -5.82 7.89
CA PHE A 97 12.32 -5.12 6.82
C PHE A 97 11.03 -4.46 7.33
N LEU A 98 10.29 -5.12 8.23
CA LEU A 98 9.16 -4.49 8.91
C LEU A 98 9.60 -3.25 9.72
N ASP A 99 10.67 -3.37 10.52
CA ASP A 99 11.22 -2.25 11.31
C ASP A 99 11.64 -1.08 10.41
N TYR A 100 12.25 -1.38 9.26
CA TYR A 100 12.61 -0.38 8.25
C TYR A 100 11.38 0.33 7.69
N ASN A 101 10.36 -0.41 7.26
CA ASN A 101 9.13 0.16 6.71
C ASN A 101 8.42 1.05 7.73
N ILE A 102 8.35 0.63 9.01
CA ILE A 102 7.77 1.45 10.08
C ILE A 102 8.50 2.79 10.20
N LYS A 103 9.84 2.76 10.28
CA LYS A 103 10.65 3.98 10.40
C LYS A 103 10.51 4.90 9.18
N ASN A 104 10.51 4.32 8.00
CA ASN A 104 10.37 5.08 6.76
C ASN A 104 8.99 5.76 6.66
N ILE A 105 7.92 5.03 6.99
CA ILE A 105 6.56 5.58 6.97
C ILE A 105 6.39 6.69 8.02
N ILE A 106 6.95 6.53 9.23
CA ILE A 106 6.93 7.60 10.24
C ILE A 106 7.63 8.84 9.71
N LYS A 107 8.82 8.68 9.13
CA LYS A 107 9.57 9.79 8.51
C LYS A 107 8.76 10.52 7.44
N GLU A 108 8.12 9.78 6.52
CA GLU A 108 7.30 10.39 5.46
C GLU A 108 6.09 11.16 6.03
N VAL A 109 5.42 10.60 7.04
CA VAL A 109 4.32 11.28 7.73
C VAL A 109 4.78 12.57 8.42
N GLU A 110 5.96 12.56 9.04
CA GLU A 110 6.54 13.75 9.67
C GLU A 110 6.88 14.83 8.63
N ILE A 111 7.47 14.44 7.50
CA ILE A 111 7.78 15.36 6.39
C ILE A 111 6.48 16.01 5.88
N LEU A 112 5.48 15.21 5.53
CA LEU A 112 4.20 15.71 5.02
C LEU A 112 3.46 16.59 6.03
N TRP A 113 3.58 16.28 7.33
CA TRP A 113 3.00 17.13 8.36
C TRP A 113 3.67 18.51 8.44
N ILE A 114 5.00 18.55 8.37
CA ILE A 114 5.77 19.80 8.38
C ILE A 114 5.44 20.60 7.11
N GLU A 115 5.39 19.95 5.96
CA GLU A 115 5.00 20.57 4.68
C GLU A 115 3.60 21.16 4.75
N LEU A 116 2.62 20.43 5.28
CA LEU A 116 1.26 20.93 5.48
C LEU A 116 1.25 22.21 6.33
N LYS A 117 2.03 22.25 7.42
CA LYS A 117 2.14 23.42 8.29
C LYS A 117 2.81 24.60 7.60
N SER A 118 3.83 24.35 6.79
CA SER A 118 4.49 25.35 5.97
C SER A 118 3.53 25.96 4.94
N LEU A 119 2.79 25.13 4.23
CA LEU A 119 1.79 25.56 3.24
C LEU A 119 0.64 26.37 3.88
N GLU A 120 0.20 26.00 5.09
CA GLU A 120 -0.77 26.77 5.84
C GLU A 120 -0.27 28.20 6.17
N ALA A 121 0.98 28.31 6.62
CA ALA A 121 1.60 29.59 6.90
C ALA A 121 1.83 30.40 5.61
N GLN A 122 2.28 29.76 4.53
CA GLN A 122 2.47 30.39 3.23
C GLN A 122 1.17 30.98 2.68
N ILE A 123 0.05 30.23 2.72
CA ILE A 123 -1.26 30.72 2.28
C ILE A 123 -1.70 31.96 3.07
N ILE A 124 -1.44 32.00 4.38
CA ILE A 124 -1.74 33.17 5.21
C ILE A 124 -0.90 34.38 4.76
N SER A 125 0.40 34.17 4.51
CA SER A 125 1.32 35.25 4.04
C SER A 125 0.90 35.78 2.67
N ILE A 126 0.63 34.90 1.68
CA ILE A 126 0.20 35.30 0.34
C ILE A 126 -1.13 36.07 0.40
N ASN A 127 -2.11 35.62 1.22
CA ASN A 127 -3.36 36.37 1.37
C ASN A 127 -3.15 37.77 1.96
N SER A 128 -2.12 37.96 2.80
CA SER A 128 -1.75 39.30 3.30
C SER A 128 -1.11 40.14 2.21
N ALA A 129 -0.26 39.53 1.36
CA ALA A 129 0.35 40.20 0.20
C ALA A 129 -0.73 40.61 -0.82
N ILE A 130 -1.70 39.76 -1.11
CA ILE A 130 -2.85 40.08 -1.99
C ILE A 130 -3.57 41.31 -1.51
N LYS A 131 -3.88 41.42 -0.20
CA LYS A 131 -4.56 42.59 0.36
C LYS A 131 -3.72 43.88 0.23
N ALA A 132 -2.39 43.77 0.43
CA ALA A 132 -1.49 44.91 0.27
C ALA A 132 -1.43 45.34 -1.20
N ASN A 133 -1.32 44.40 -2.14
CA ASN A 133 -1.29 44.71 -3.56
C ASN A 133 -2.66 45.24 -4.07
N GLU A 134 -3.80 44.79 -3.53
CA GLU A 134 -5.11 45.38 -3.83
C GLU A 134 -5.16 46.88 -3.44
N MET A 135 -4.65 47.22 -2.28
CA MET A 135 -4.54 48.64 -1.86
C MET A 135 -3.55 49.41 -2.71
N ALA A 136 -2.44 48.81 -3.11
CA ALA A 136 -1.46 49.42 -4.00
C ALA A 136 -2.05 49.74 -5.38
N VAL A 137 -2.73 48.79 -6.00
CA VAL A 137 -3.46 48.97 -7.28
C VAL A 137 -4.47 50.11 -7.18
N GLU A 138 -5.26 50.15 -6.11
CA GLU A 138 -6.23 51.23 -5.90
C GLU A 138 -5.53 52.59 -5.76
N GLY A 139 -4.41 52.62 -5.05
CA GLY A 139 -3.60 53.88 -4.92
C GLY A 139 -3.05 54.33 -6.26
N VAL A 140 -2.37 53.47 -7.01
CA VAL A 140 -1.80 53.77 -8.34
C VAL A 140 -2.90 54.18 -9.35
N LYS A 141 -4.10 53.58 -9.32
CA LYS A 141 -5.23 54.01 -10.13
C LYS A 141 -5.67 55.43 -9.84
N LYS A 142 -5.81 55.82 -8.57
CA LYS A 142 -6.14 57.18 -8.15
C LYS A 142 -5.07 58.18 -8.55
N GLU A 143 -3.80 57.81 -8.42
CA GLU A 143 -2.68 58.66 -8.86
C GLU A 143 -2.65 58.84 -10.38
N ASN A 144 -3.02 57.79 -11.15
CA ASN A 144 -3.14 57.89 -12.61
C ASN A 144 -4.29 58.81 -13.03
N GLU A 145 -5.45 58.75 -12.35
CA GLU A 145 -6.60 59.62 -12.61
C GLU A 145 -6.26 61.13 -12.47
N VAL A 146 -5.35 61.48 -11.56
CA VAL A 146 -4.87 62.87 -11.39
C VAL A 146 -3.61 63.17 -12.21
N GLY A 147 -3.16 62.25 -13.06
CA GLY A 147 -2.04 62.43 -13.99
C GLY A 147 -0.64 62.30 -13.37
N SER A 148 -0.50 61.82 -12.12
CA SER A 148 0.78 61.66 -11.43
C SER A 148 1.45 60.30 -11.67
N ARG A 149 0.74 59.33 -12.30
CA ARG A 149 1.25 57.99 -12.69
C ARG A 149 0.86 57.69 -14.12
N THR A 150 1.60 56.80 -14.75
CA THR A 150 1.34 56.32 -16.11
C THR A 150 0.36 55.15 -16.09
N LEU A 151 -0.27 54.89 -17.23
CA LEU A 151 -1.07 53.67 -17.40
C LEU A 151 -0.23 52.38 -17.26
N LEU A 152 1.05 52.47 -17.62
CA LEU A 152 1.98 51.34 -17.46
C LEU A 152 2.15 50.98 -15.97
N ASP A 153 2.31 51.99 -15.09
CA ASP A 153 2.40 51.74 -13.64
C ASP A 153 1.13 51.03 -13.07
N VAL A 154 -0.06 51.35 -13.64
CA VAL A 154 -1.32 50.66 -13.25
C VAL A 154 -1.29 49.19 -13.70
N LEU A 155 -0.86 48.96 -14.95
CA LEU A 155 -0.80 47.59 -15.49
C LEU A 155 0.23 46.73 -14.76
N ASP A 156 1.39 47.29 -14.39
CA ASP A 156 2.40 46.58 -13.62
C ASP A 156 1.86 46.20 -12.21
N ALA A 157 1.18 47.12 -11.53
CA ALA A 157 0.57 46.84 -10.23
C ALA A 157 -0.57 45.78 -10.34
N GLU A 158 -1.35 45.81 -11.41
CA GLU A 158 -2.38 44.77 -11.68
C GLU A 158 -1.76 43.40 -11.96
N GLN A 159 -0.62 43.37 -12.68
CA GLN A 159 0.13 42.15 -12.92
C GLN A 159 0.65 41.54 -11.63
N ASP A 160 1.30 42.35 -10.76
CA ASP A 160 1.78 41.89 -9.44
C ASP A 160 0.64 41.30 -8.61
N LEU A 161 -0.51 41.97 -8.59
CA LEU A 161 -1.71 41.41 -7.91
C LEU A 161 -2.19 40.10 -8.51
N LEU A 162 -2.16 39.98 -9.84
CA LEU A 162 -2.56 38.74 -10.51
C LEU A 162 -1.59 37.59 -10.20
N GLU A 163 -0.28 37.87 -10.17
CA GLU A 163 0.75 36.88 -9.81
C GLU A 163 0.53 36.33 -8.41
N GLU A 164 0.27 37.21 -7.42
CA GLU A 164 -0.06 36.74 -6.05
C GLU A 164 -1.36 35.94 -5.97
N LYS A 165 -2.39 36.29 -6.75
CA LYS A 165 -3.63 35.53 -6.85
C LYS A 165 -3.40 34.14 -7.47
N VAL A 166 -2.52 34.01 -8.45
CA VAL A 166 -2.13 32.72 -9.02
C VAL A 166 -1.35 31.90 -7.99
N GLU A 167 -0.45 32.53 -7.24
CA GLU A 167 0.40 31.85 -6.26
C GLU A 167 -0.42 31.26 -5.09
N VAL A 168 -1.46 31.96 -4.61
CA VAL A 168 -2.35 31.40 -3.58
C VAL A 168 -3.12 30.17 -4.08
N ILE A 169 -3.46 30.13 -5.37
CA ILE A 169 -4.14 28.97 -5.97
C ILE A 169 -3.19 27.77 -6.02
N LYS A 170 -1.94 27.97 -6.42
CA LYS A 170 -0.91 26.93 -6.40
C LYS A 170 -0.69 26.39 -4.99
N ALA A 171 -0.47 27.28 -4.01
CA ALA A 171 -0.28 26.88 -2.62
C ALA A 171 -1.49 26.11 -2.05
N LYS A 172 -2.73 26.47 -2.43
CA LYS A 172 -3.93 25.72 -2.05
C LYS A 172 -3.94 24.34 -2.69
N ARG A 173 -3.59 24.21 -3.97
CA ARG A 173 -3.47 22.91 -4.66
C ARG A 173 -2.47 22.01 -3.93
N ASP A 174 -1.27 22.53 -3.64
CA ASP A 174 -0.20 21.78 -2.98
C ASP A 174 -0.61 21.35 -1.56
N LYS A 175 -1.35 22.20 -0.85
CA LYS A 175 -1.96 21.86 0.44
C LYS A 175 -2.94 20.67 0.31
N PHE A 176 -3.81 20.66 -0.70
CA PHE A 176 -4.73 19.55 -0.93
C PHE A 176 -3.96 18.27 -1.25
N GLU A 177 -2.96 18.32 -2.13
CA GLU A 177 -2.12 17.18 -2.46
C GLU A 177 -1.46 16.59 -1.21
N THR A 178 -0.86 17.44 -0.36
CA THR A 178 -0.25 17.01 0.91
C THR A 178 -1.27 16.37 1.85
N ILE A 179 -2.50 16.87 1.93
CA ILE A 179 -3.58 16.27 2.73
C ILE A 179 -3.97 14.89 2.19
N PHE A 180 -4.09 14.73 0.87
CA PHE A 180 -4.39 13.43 0.26
C PHE A 180 -3.27 12.43 0.50
N ASN A 181 -2.00 12.85 0.37
CA ASN A 181 -0.84 12.02 0.66
C ASN A 181 -0.82 11.57 2.13
N LEU A 182 -1.07 12.47 3.09
CA LEU A 182 -1.22 12.11 4.50
C LEU A 182 -2.35 11.11 4.74
N THR A 183 -3.49 11.30 4.07
CA THR A 183 -4.65 10.40 4.17
C THR A 183 -4.33 9.02 3.62
N ALA A 184 -3.56 8.95 2.51
CA ALA A 184 -3.07 7.70 1.94
C ALA A 184 -2.13 6.96 2.90
N TYR A 185 -1.17 7.67 3.53
CA TYR A 185 -0.29 7.08 4.54
C TYR A 185 -1.05 6.60 5.78
N MET A 186 -2.14 7.28 6.16
CA MET A 186 -3.03 6.79 7.21
C MET A 186 -3.87 5.56 6.81
N GLY A 187 -3.81 5.13 5.53
CA GLY A 187 -4.60 4.02 5.03
C GLY A 187 -6.09 4.32 4.91
N LYS A 188 -6.46 5.59 4.79
CA LYS A 188 -7.85 6.08 4.70
C LYS A 188 -8.22 6.66 3.35
N LEU A 189 -7.44 6.36 2.32
CA LEU A 189 -7.74 6.76 0.95
C LEU A 189 -8.46 5.62 0.20
N SER A 190 -9.56 5.13 0.78
CA SER A 190 -10.45 4.14 0.15
C SER A 190 -11.78 4.78 -0.24
N SER A 191 -12.51 4.14 -1.15
CA SER A 191 -13.84 4.59 -1.56
C SER A 191 -14.83 4.65 -0.39
N THR A 192 -14.70 3.72 0.55
CA THR A 192 -15.51 3.64 1.76
C THR A 192 -15.16 4.75 2.76
N ASP A 193 -13.88 5.04 2.97
CA ASP A 193 -13.44 6.10 3.89
C ASP A 193 -13.79 7.51 3.36
N LEU A 194 -13.79 7.67 2.04
CA LEU A 194 -14.15 8.92 1.36
C LEU A 194 -15.65 9.06 1.09
N ASN A 195 -16.47 8.08 1.49
CA ASN A 195 -17.93 8.04 1.23
C ASN A 195 -18.27 8.29 -0.25
N LEU A 196 -17.50 7.71 -1.15
CA LEU A 196 -17.78 7.82 -2.59
C LEU A 196 -18.96 6.92 -2.95
N ASP A 197 -19.87 7.44 -3.78
CA ASP A 197 -21.00 6.68 -4.32
C ASP A 197 -20.53 5.74 -5.44
N VAL A 198 -19.83 4.66 -5.05
CA VAL A 198 -19.35 3.63 -5.96
C VAL A 198 -19.74 2.25 -5.43
N THR A 199 -20.13 1.35 -6.34
CA THR A 199 -20.41 -0.04 -5.98
C THR A 199 -19.12 -0.72 -5.54
N SER A 200 -19.03 -1.10 -4.26
CA SER A 200 -17.89 -1.84 -3.72
C SER A 200 -18.05 -3.33 -4.01
N TYR A 201 -17.00 -3.96 -4.54
CA TYR A 201 -16.96 -5.41 -4.70
C TYR A 201 -16.70 -6.08 -3.35
N ASP A 202 -17.61 -6.97 -2.94
CA ASP A 202 -17.51 -7.73 -1.70
C ASP A 202 -16.69 -9.01 -1.93
N LEU A 203 -15.43 -8.97 -1.50
CA LEU A 203 -14.50 -10.11 -1.58
C LEU A 203 -14.94 -11.29 -0.70
N ASP A 204 -15.56 -11.02 0.46
CA ASP A 204 -15.99 -12.04 1.39
C ASP A 204 -17.19 -12.83 0.86
N LYS A 205 -18.05 -12.17 0.09
CA LYS A 205 -19.17 -12.83 -0.58
C LYS A 205 -18.70 -13.88 -1.58
N ASN A 206 -17.71 -13.54 -2.43
CA ASN A 206 -17.12 -14.49 -3.38
C ASN A 206 -16.39 -15.62 -2.65
N TYR A 207 -15.56 -15.30 -1.65
CA TYR A 207 -14.88 -16.31 -0.86
C TYR A 207 -15.86 -17.27 -0.18
N SER A 208 -16.96 -16.76 0.39
CA SER A 208 -17.98 -17.58 1.04
C SER A 208 -18.74 -18.47 0.07
N ALA A 209 -18.96 -18.00 -1.16
CA ALA A 209 -19.61 -18.78 -2.22
C ALA A 209 -18.75 -19.98 -2.65
N VAL A 210 -17.43 -19.79 -2.82
CA VAL A 210 -16.54 -20.85 -3.35
C VAL A 210 -15.91 -21.74 -2.27
N LYS A 211 -15.86 -21.31 -1.01
CA LYS A 211 -15.17 -21.98 0.09
C LYS A 211 -15.58 -23.44 0.29
N ASN A 212 -16.84 -23.77 0.05
CA ASN A 212 -17.41 -25.12 0.27
C ASN A 212 -17.73 -25.83 -1.05
N MET A 213 -17.37 -25.27 -2.19
CA MET A 213 -17.57 -25.92 -3.49
C MET A 213 -16.62 -27.10 -3.66
N TRP A 214 -17.19 -28.29 -3.92
CA TRP A 214 -16.44 -29.51 -4.20
C TRP A 214 -15.97 -29.58 -5.66
N LEU A 215 -16.74 -28.98 -6.58
CA LEU A 215 -16.44 -28.86 -8.01
C LEU A 215 -16.72 -27.40 -8.41
N GLY A 216 -15.68 -26.67 -8.79
CA GLY A 216 -15.73 -25.25 -9.08
C GLY A 216 -16.25 -24.91 -10.50
N PHE A 217 -17.45 -25.38 -10.84
CA PHE A 217 -18.07 -25.18 -12.16
C PHE A 217 -19.32 -24.26 -12.14
N GLU A 218 -19.59 -23.55 -11.08
CA GLU A 218 -20.64 -22.51 -11.08
C GLU A 218 -20.00 -21.12 -11.14
N ASP A 219 -20.46 -20.31 -12.11
CA ASP A 219 -20.14 -18.89 -12.34
C ASP A 219 -20.68 -17.97 -11.22
#